data_8e68f28238d4da1dda39931e6411eaac
#
_entry.id   8e68f28238d4da1dda39931e6411eaac
#
_cell.length_a   1.000
_cell.length_b   1.000
_cell.length_c   1.000
_cell.angle_alpha   90.00
_cell.angle_beta   90.00
_cell.angle_gamma   90.00
#
_symmetry.space_group_name_H-M   'P 1'
#
loop_
_entity.id
_entity.type
_entity.pdbx_description
1 polymer ?
#
loop_
_entity_poly.entity_id
_entity_poly.type
_entity_poly.pdbx_seq_one_letter_code
_entity_poly.pdbx_strand_id
1 'polypeptide(L)'
;MKKFISILNIFVVLINAFAISSAFAVENKNLEVVSNLDLNKFQGVWYEIAHNPWFPENNCFAMIAHYKIIEDNEIEVTNICRKYGFGGEISKIKGKAWLVDQAIKSKWEVQFIWPFTLDYWVIDLEEDYNYAVIGEPDKENFWILSRKPIMEKNILTNIIEKTKLKGYDLSNLILMPQDQRYSKCLTRWIKKDNEINIDRPC
;
A
#
# COMPACT_ATOMS: atom_id res chain seq x y z
N MET A 1 69.48 5.60 -15.34
CA MET A 1 68.25 5.35 -16.17
C MET A 1 67.42 4.15 -15.66
N LYS A 2 67.10 4.03 -14.37
CA LYS A 2 66.31 2.89 -13.82
C LYS A 2 65.23 3.30 -12.80
N LYS A 3 64.76 4.56 -12.79
CA LYS A 3 63.72 5.01 -11.84
C LYS A 3 62.47 5.61 -12.49
N PHE A 4 62.31 5.60 -13.81
CA PHE A 4 61.16 6.19 -14.50
C PHE A 4 60.09 5.19 -14.95
N ILE A 5 60.28 3.88 -14.79
CA ILE A 5 59.33 2.85 -15.28
C ILE A 5 58.34 2.42 -14.20
N SER A 6 58.57 2.76 -12.92
CA SER A 6 57.72 2.28 -11.82
C SER A 6 56.47 3.15 -11.54
N ILE A 7 56.40 4.36 -12.04
CA ILE A 7 55.28 5.29 -11.74
C ILE A 7 54.16 5.15 -12.77
N LEU A 8 54.46 4.72 -13.99
CA LEU A 8 53.44 4.56 -15.04
C LEU A 8 52.54 3.35 -14.85
N ASN A 9 53.01 2.30 -14.17
CA ASN A 9 52.23 1.08 -13.94
C ASN A 9 51.23 1.22 -12.74
N ILE A 10 51.43 2.17 -11.84
CA ILE A 10 50.55 2.39 -10.71
C ILE A 10 49.30 3.18 -11.13
N PHE A 11 49.40 4.05 -12.13
CA PHE A 11 48.28 4.84 -12.61
C PHE A 11 47.28 4.05 -13.48
N VAL A 12 47.75 3.00 -14.18
CA VAL A 12 46.86 2.15 -15.01
C VAL A 12 46.04 1.19 -14.18
N VAL A 13 46.52 0.78 -13.01
CA VAL A 13 45.75 -0.13 -12.11
C VAL A 13 44.65 0.61 -11.35
N LEU A 14 44.80 1.90 -11.05
CA LEU A 14 43.81 2.69 -10.35
C LEU A 14 42.61 3.13 -11.22
N ILE A 15 42.80 3.18 -12.55
CA ILE A 15 41.71 3.55 -13.48
C ILE A 15 40.75 2.37 -13.72
N ASN A 16 41.21 1.12 -13.60
CA ASN A 16 40.37 -0.06 -13.77
C ASN A 16 39.51 -0.43 -12.52
N ALA A 17 39.83 0.13 -11.34
CA ALA A 17 39.06 -0.11 -10.13
C ALA A 17 37.80 0.78 -10.01
N PHE A 18 37.71 1.86 -10.84
CA PHE A 18 36.55 2.78 -10.78
C PHE A 18 35.46 2.47 -11.81
N ALA A 19 35.68 1.50 -12.70
CA ALA A 19 34.71 1.15 -13.76
C ALA A 19 33.80 -0.01 -13.41
N ILE A 20 33.86 -0.57 -12.19
CA ILE A 20 33.06 -1.75 -11.79
C ILE A 20 31.91 -1.38 -10.83
N SER A 21 31.70 -0.09 -10.53
CA SER A 21 30.76 0.31 -9.48
C SER A 21 29.47 0.99 -9.99
N SER A 22 29.03 0.73 -11.20
CA SER A 22 27.77 1.28 -11.71
C SER A 22 26.85 0.26 -12.38
N ALA A 23 27.04 -1.02 -12.07
CA ALA A 23 26.01 -2.03 -12.30
C ALA A 23 25.14 -2.16 -11.04
N PHE A 24 24.68 -1.04 -10.49
CA PHE A 24 23.58 -1.08 -9.52
C PHE A 24 22.31 -1.35 -10.30
N ALA A 25 21.73 -2.47 -9.93
CA ALA A 25 20.41 -2.97 -10.22
C ALA A 25 19.49 -1.87 -10.77
N VAL A 26 19.15 -1.94 -12.04
CA VAL A 26 17.82 -1.54 -12.48
C VAL A 26 16.89 -2.49 -11.71
N GLU A 27 16.49 -2.06 -10.54
CA GLU A 27 15.46 -2.72 -9.76
C GLU A 27 14.26 -2.84 -10.69
N ASN A 28 14.00 -4.08 -11.05
CA ASN A 28 12.97 -4.39 -12.03
C ASN A 28 11.62 -4.13 -11.35
N LYS A 29 11.15 -2.87 -11.38
CA LYS A 29 9.83 -2.43 -10.88
C LYS A 29 8.66 -3.06 -11.70
N ASN A 30 8.88 -4.27 -12.22
CA ASN A 30 7.86 -5.05 -12.95
C ASN A 30 6.93 -5.80 -11.99
N LEU A 31 6.37 -5.09 -11.03
CA LEU A 31 5.23 -5.61 -10.30
C LEU A 31 4.01 -5.53 -11.20
N GLU A 32 3.42 -6.69 -11.52
CA GLU A 32 2.20 -6.76 -12.28
C GLU A 32 1.03 -6.18 -11.49
N VAL A 33 0.29 -5.27 -12.12
CA VAL A 33 -0.87 -4.58 -11.55
C VAL A 33 -2.14 -4.91 -12.33
N VAL A 34 -3.28 -4.63 -11.73
CA VAL A 34 -4.58 -4.77 -12.38
C VAL A 34 -4.66 -3.84 -13.60
N SER A 35 -5.00 -4.38 -14.77
CA SER A 35 -4.99 -3.63 -16.04
C SER A 35 -6.12 -2.61 -16.18
N ASN A 36 -7.31 -2.92 -15.67
CA ASN A 36 -8.55 -2.15 -15.88
C ASN A 36 -9.23 -1.79 -14.56
N LEU A 37 -8.62 -0.90 -13.77
CA LEU A 37 -9.21 -0.41 -12.53
C LEU A 37 -10.29 0.65 -12.83
N ASP A 38 -11.54 0.38 -12.42
CA ASP A 38 -12.60 1.37 -12.39
C ASP A 38 -12.58 2.09 -11.02
N LEU A 39 -12.14 3.35 -11.03
CA LEU A 39 -12.04 4.16 -9.82
C LEU A 39 -13.40 4.41 -9.17
N ASN A 40 -14.49 4.48 -9.96
CA ASN A 40 -15.84 4.66 -9.42
C ASN A 40 -16.30 3.44 -8.62
N LYS A 41 -15.91 2.23 -9.04
CA LYS A 41 -16.16 1.01 -8.26
C LYS A 41 -15.20 0.88 -7.08
N PHE A 42 -13.97 1.38 -7.22
CA PHE A 42 -12.94 1.25 -6.18
C PHE A 42 -13.17 2.21 -5.01
N GLN A 43 -13.73 3.40 -5.23
CA GLN A 43 -14.00 4.36 -4.16
C GLN A 43 -14.93 3.82 -3.08
N GLY A 44 -15.01 4.52 -1.94
CA GLY A 44 -15.79 4.13 -0.78
C GLY A 44 -14.94 3.43 0.28
N VAL A 45 -15.59 2.67 1.16
CA VAL A 45 -14.94 2.04 2.32
C VAL A 45 -14.40 0.67 1.99
N TRP A 46 -13.18 0.43 2.51
CA TRP A 46 -12.53 -0.85 2.54
C TRP A 46 -12.09 -1.18 3.97
N TYR A 47 -12.34 -2.40 4.41
CA TYR A 47 -11.80 -2.95 5.65
C TYR A 47 -10.43 -3.54 5.38
N GLU A 48 -9.44 -3.17 6.16
CA GLU A 48 -8.15 -3.84 6.11
C GLU A 48 -8.27 -5.21 6.79
N ILE A 49 -7.83 -6.25 6.11
CA ILE A 49 -7.88 -7.64 6.59
C ILE A 49 -6.51 -8.10 7.08
N ALA A 50 -5.46 -7.70 6.39
CA ALA A 50 -4.09 -8.05 6.73
C ALA A 50 -3.11 -7.07 6.09
N HIS A 51 -1.93 -6.97 6.69
CA HIS A 51 -0.83 -6.16 6.18
C HIS A 51 0.54 -6.75 6.60
N ASN A 52 1.62 -6.36 5.95
CA ASN A 52 2.97 -6.53 6.48
C ASN A 52 3.22 -5.52 7.62
N PRO A 53 4.17 -5.78 8.54
CA PRO A 53 4.46 -4.85 9.63
C PRO A 53 4.72 -3.44 9.11
N TRP A 54 3.87 -2.49 9.51
CA TRP A 54 3.91 -1.10 9.12
C TRP A 54 3.81 -0.21 10.34
N PHE A 55 4.88 0.53 10.68
CA PHE A 55 4.98 1.29 11.93
C PHE A 55 3.80 2.26 12.19
N PRO A 56 3.27 3.01 11.19
CA PRO A 56 2.15 3.91 11.43
C PRO A 56 0.86 3.21 11.90
N GLU A 57 0.71 1.91 11.61
CA GLU A 57 -0.48 1.11 11.97
C GLU A 57 -0.32 0.35 13.28
N ASN A 58 0.83 0.49 13.95
CA ASN A 58 1.04 -0.14 15.26
C ASN A 58 -0.09 0.22 16.24
N ASN A 59 -0.58 -0.83 16.93
CA ASN A 59 -1.70 -0.75 17.87
C ASN A 59 -3.04 -0.29 17.26
N CYS A 60 -3.21 -0.37 15.93
CA CYS A 60 -4.49 -0.16 15.27
C CYS A 60 -5.36 -1.41 15.32
N PHE A 61 -6.66 -1.21 15.53
CA PHE A 61 -7.73 -2.20 15.50
C PHE A 61 -8.86 -1.64 14.64
N ALA A 62 -9.59 -2.51 13.95
CA ALA A 62 -10.70 -2.14 13.08
C ALA A 62 -10.31 -1.07 12.05
N MET A 63 -9.14 -1.23 11.42
CA MET A 63 -8.67 -0.32 10.39
C MET A 63 -9.57 -0.36 9.18
N ILE A 64 -9.89 0.82 8.70
CA ILE A 64 -10.55 1.04 7.41
C ILE A 64 -9.81 2.09 6.60
N ALA A 65 -9.86 1.92 5.29
CA ALA A 65 -9.48 2.94 4.32
C ALA A 65 -10.72 3.41 3.56
N HIS A 66 -10.85 4.71 3.40
CA HIS A 66 -11.92 5.31 2.61
C HIS A 66 -11.31 6.12 1.48
N TYR A 67 -11.72 5.82 0.25
CA TYR A 67 -11.27 6.51 -0.96
C TYR A 67 -12.41 7.34 -1.54
N LYS A 68 -12.15 8.61 -1.80
CA LYS A 68 -13.09 9.55 -2.43
C LYS A 68 -12.39 10.22 -3.60
N ILE A 69 -12.94 10.06 -4.80
CA ILE A 69 -12.47 10.80 -5.97
C ILE A 69 -12.82 12.29 -5.75
N ILE A 70 -11.81 13.15 -5.85
CA ILE A 70 -11.98 14.60 -5.73
C ILE A 70 -11.98 15.23 -7.13
N GLU A 71 -11.01 14.81 -7.94
CA GLU A 71 -10.81 15.24 -9.33
C GLU A 71 -10.41 14.04 -10.17
N ASP A 72 -10.33 14.18 -11.50
CA ASP A 72 -10.05 13.07 -12.42
C ASP A 72 -8.80 12.24 -12.08
N ASN A 73 -7.81 12.87 -11.43
CA ASN A 73 -6.53 12.25 -11.07
C ASN A 73 -6.19 12.34 -9.59
N GLU A 74 -7.10 12.85 -8.76
CA GLU A 74 -6.85 13.02 -7.32
C GLU A 74 -7.91 12.30 -6.50
N ILE A 75 -7.44 11.53 -5.51
CA ILE A 75 -8.25 10.73 -4.61
C ILE A 75 -7.92 11.15 -3.18
N GLU A 76 -8.91 11.54 -2.40
CA GLU A 76 -8.76 11.68 -0.94
C GLU A 76 -8.73 10.28 -0.32
N VAL A 77 -7.71 9.99 0.47
CA VAL A 77 -7.59 8.75 1.25
C VAL A 77 -7.75 9.10 2.72
N THR A 78 -8.70 8.45 3.39
CA THR A 78 -8.89 8.61 4.83
C THR A 78 -8.75 7.24 5.50
N ASN A 79 -7.73 7.10 6.33
CA ASN A 79 -7.54 5.90 7.15
C ASN A 79 -8.05 6.17 8.57
N ILE A 80 -8.79 5.22 9.13
CA ILE A 80 -9.40 5.30 10.46
C ILE A 80 -9.18 3.98 11.18
N CYS A 81 -8.70 4.04 12.41
CA CYS A 81 -8.60 2.86 13.28
C CYS A 81 -8.91 3.22 14.73
N ARG A 82 -9.00 2.20 15.59
CA ARG A 82 -9.03 2.36 17.05
C ARG A 82 -7.68 1.99 17.63
N LYS A 83 -7.12 2.84 18.47
CA LYS A 83 -5.83 2.58 19.12
C LYS A 83 -6.01 1.69 20.35
N TYR A 84 -5.14 0.68 20.47
CA TYR A 84 -5.04 -0.22 21.63
C TYR A 84 -6.26 -1.11 21.88
N GLY A 85 -7.13 -1.30 20.90
CA GLY A 85 -8.29 -2.19 20.99
C GLY A 85 -9.59 -1.56 20.48
N PHE A 86 -10.66 -2.37 20.40
CA PHE A 86 -11.96 -1.94 19.89
C PHE A 86 -12.64 -0.83 20.72
N GLY A 87 -12.31 -0.71 22.00
CA GLY A 87 -12.80 0.36 22.88
C GLY A 87 -11.90 1.61 22.92
N GLY A 88 -10.80 1.58 22.18
CA GLY A 88 -9.82 2.66 22.20
C GLY A 88 -10.25 3.90 21.43
N GLU A 89 -9.43 4.94 21.53
CA GLU A 89 -9.66 6.20 20.82
C GLU A 89 -9.62 6.02 19.31
N ILE A 90 -10.43 6.82 18.60
CA ILE A 90 -10.44 6.85 17.14
C ILE A 90 -9.22 7.66 16.68
N SER A 91 -8.36 7.02 15.90
CA SER A 91 -7.29 7.66 15.15
C SER A 91 -7.70 7.82 13.70
N LYS A 92 -7.52 8.99 13.16
CA LYS A 92 -7.87 9.32 11.76
C LYS A 92 -6.74 10.10 11.13
N ILE A 93 -6.35 9.68 9.92
CA ILE A 93 -5.41 10.42 9.08
C ILE A 93 -6.00 10.59 7.69
N LYS A 94 -5.84 11.77 7.11
CA LYS A 94 -6.19 12.05 5.73
C LYS A 94 -4.95 12.27 4.90
N GLY A 95 -4.98 11.76 3.70
CA GLY A 95 -3.96 11.96 2.69
C GLY A 95 -4.58 12.15 1.31
N LYS A 96 -3.71 12.34 0.35
CA LYS A 96 -4.05 12.43 -1.06
C LYS A 96 -3.32 11.35 -1.82
N ALA A 97 -4.00 10.80 -2.82
CA ALA A 97 -3.40 9.90 -3.80
C ALA A 97 -3.61 10.48 -5.19
N TRP A 98 -2.65 10.25 -6.07
CA TRP A 98 -2.74 10.61 -7.47
C TRP A 98 -2.22 9.49 -8.35
N LEU A 99 -2.73 9.44 -9.58
CA LEU A 99 -2.29 8.45 -10.55
C LEU A 99 -0.88 8.79 -11.04
N VAL A 100 0.01 7.82 -10.99
CA VAL A 100 1.37 7.93 -11.56
C VAL A 100 1.32 7.95 -13.09
N ASP A 101 0.38 7.16 -13.65
CA ASP A 101 0.14 7.08 -15.08
C ASP A 101 -1.37 7.03 -15.33
N GLN A 102 -1.88 7.95 -16.13
CA GLN A 102 -3.33 8.01 -16.46
C GLN A 102 -3.81 6.80 -17.26
N ALA A 103 -2.92 6.15 -18.01
CA ALA A 103 -3.23 4.94 -18.74
C ALA A 103 -3.31 3.69 -17.82
N ILE A 104 -2.63 3.74 -16.65
CA ILE A 104 -2.56 2.63 -15.70
C ILE A 104 -3.16 3.08 -14.37
N LYS A 105 -4.49 3.09 -14.29
CA LYS A 105 -5.25 3.57 -13.11
C LYS A 105 -5.01 2.77 -11.83
N SER A 106 -4.23 1.71 -11.87
CA SER A 106 -3.87 0.87 -10.72
C SER A 106 -2.59 1.27 -10.03
N LYS A 107 -1.87 2.27 -10.54
CA LYS A 107 -0.62 2.77 -9.96
C LYS A 107 -0.83 4.17 -9.40
N TRP A 108 -0.78 4.26 -8.08
CA TRP A 108 -0.91 5.53 -7.36
C TRP A 108 0.34 5.84 -6.57
N GLU A 109 0.55 7.11 -6.29
CA GLU A 109 1.34 7.60 -5.15
C GLU A 109 0.39 8.15 -4.11
N VAL A 110 0.65 7.86 -2.83
CA VAL A 110 -0.13 8.34 -1.70
C VAL A 110 0.75 9.16 -0.78
N GLN A 111 0.24 10.30 -0.33
CA GLN A 111 0.89 11.19 0.62
C GLN A 111 -0.03 11.47 1.81
N PHE A 112 0.41 11.05 3.00
CA PHE A 112 -0.24 11.42 4.26
C PHE A 112 0.48 12.55 4.98
N ILE A 113 1.80 12.63 4.84
CA ILE A 113 2.65 13.64 5.51
C ILE A 113 3.68 14.15 4.50
N TRP A 114 3.60 15.44 4.17
CA TRP A 114 4.60 16.07 3.31
C TRP A 114 6.00 16.05 3.96
N PRO A 115 7.11 15.77 3.22
CA PRO A 115 7.18 15.52 1.78
C PRO A 115 7.13 14.04 1.37
N PHE A 116 6.79 13.12 2.27
CA PHE A 116 6.90 11.67 2.05
C PHE A 116 5.74 11.13 1.23
N THR A 117 6.06 10.37 0.17
CA THR A 117 5.12 9.63 -0.67
C THR A 117 5.40 8.13 -0.60
N LEU A 118 4.38 7.32 -0.87
CA LEU A 118 4.44 5.87 -0.94
C LEU A 118 3.86 5.42 -2.26
N ASP A 119 4.50 4.47 -2.91
CA ASP A 119 3.90 3.73 -4.02
C ASP A 119 2.70 2.93 -3.49
N TYR A 120 1.56 2.98 -4.19
CA TYR A 120 0.32 2.34 -3.75
C TYR A 120 -0.38 1.72 -4.96
N TRP A 121 0.02 0.48 -5.29
CA TRP A 121 -0.38 -0.17 -6.52
C TRP A 121 -1.40 -1.27 -6.27
N VAL A 122 -2.50 -1.29 -7.05
CA VAL A 122 -3.49 -2.37 -6.98
C VAL A 122 -2.94 -3.57 -7.75
N ILE A 123 -2.47 -4.59 -7.04
CA ILE A 123 -1.76 -5.76 -7.59
C ILE A 123 -2.63 -7.01 -7.75
N ASP A 124 -3.76 -7.06 -7.06
CA ASP A 124 -4.84 -8.04 -7.27
C ASP A 124 -6.18 -7.41 -6.91
N LEU A 125 -7.22 -7.79 -7.62
CA LEU A 125 -8.58 -7.25 -7.44
C LEU A 125 -9.58 -8.31 -7.89
N GLU A 126 -10.56 -8.56 -7.05
CA GLU A 126 -11.68 -9.43 -7.41
C GLU A 126 -12.62 -8.71 -8.40
N GLU A 127 -13.21 -9.44 -9.34
CA GLU A 127 -13.99 -8.91 -10.45
C GLU A 127 -15.17 -8.03 -9.99
N ASP A 128 -15.85 -8.42 -8.90
CA ASP A 128 -16.94 -7.67 -8.28
C ASP A 128 -16.48 -6.64 -7.24
N TYR A 129 -15.16 -6.42 -7.11
CA TYR A 129 -14.57 -5.48 -6.15
C TYR A 129 -14.85 -5.84 -4.68
N ASN A 130 -15.01 -7.13 -4.34
CA ASN A 130 -15.20 -7.56 -2.94
C ASN A 130 -13.88 -7.56 -2.15
N TYR A 131 -12.73 -7.78 -2.80
CA TYR A 131 -11.42 -7.59 -2.20
C TYR A 131 -10.44 -6.94 -3.17
N ALA A 132 -9.43 -6.31 -2.63
CA ALA A 132 -8.27 -5.79 -3.34
C ALA A 132 -6.99 -6.09 -2.58
N VAL A 133 -5.88 -6.25 -3.29
CA VAL A 133 -4.55 -6.32 -2.71
C VAL A 133 -3.74 -5.14 -3.22
N ILE A 134 -3.19 -4.41 -2.27
CA ILE A 134 -2.33 -3.27 -2.54
C ILE A 134 -0.90 -3.68 -2.22
N GLY A 135 0.04 -3.25 -3.03
CA GLY A 135 1.45 -3.51 -2.80
C GLY A 135 2.36 -2.43 -3.32
N GLU A 136 3.55 -2.38 -2.78
CA GLU A 136 4.64 -1.53 -3.26
C GLU A 136 5.55 -2.32 -4.20
N PRO A 137 6.19 -1.68 -5.20
CA PRO A 137 7.05 -2.35 -6.17
C PRO A 137 8.33 -2.93 -5.57
N ASP A 138 8.81 -2.44 -4.42
CA ASP A 138 9.92 -3.00 -3.64
C ASP A 138 9.53 -4.27 -2.87
N LYS A 139 8.20 -4.54 -2.75
CA LYS A 139 7.60 -5.70 -2.09
C LYS A 139 7.81 -5.74 -0.57
N GLU A 140 8.15 -4.62 0.05
CA GLU A 140 8.29 -4.51 1.50
C GLU A 140 6.92 -4.43 2.17
N ASN A 141 6.03 -3.61 1.61
CA ASN A 141 4.69 -3.39 2.16
C ASN A 141 3.59 -3.90 1.24
N PHE A 142 2.55 -4.45 1.86
CA PHE A 142 1.32 -4.76 1.17
C PHE A 142 0.14 -4.80 2.15
N TRP A 143 -1.07 -4.64 1.60
CA TRP A 143 -2.33 -4.64 2.34
C TRP A 143 -3.38 -5.47 1.61
N ILE A 144 -4.13 -6.28 2.36
CA ILE A 144 -5.33 -6.97 1.88
C ILE A 144 -6.54 -6.20 2.36
N LEU A 145 -7.34 -5.71 1.42
CA LEU A 145 -8.54 -4.93 1.67
C LEU A 145 -9.79 -5.75 1.30
N SER A 146 -10.89 -5.53 2.00
CA SER A 146 -12.18 -6.17 1.74
C SER A 146 -13.34 -5.21 1.90
N ARG A 147 -14.42 -5.43 1.15
CA ARG A 147 -15.70 -4.72 1.36
C ARG A 147 -16.46 -5.21 2.61
N LYS A 148 -16.05 -6.33 3.17
CA LYS A 148 -16.62 -6.90 4.39
C LYS A 148 -15.56 -6.95 5.50
N PRO A 149 -15.95 -6.71 6.76
CA PRO A 149 -15.00 -6.73 7.88
C PRO A 149 -14.45 -8.14 8.17
N ILE A 150 -15.13 -9.16 7.69
CA ILE A 150 -14.71 -10.57 7.84
C ILE A 150 -14.59 -11.17 6.45
N MET A 151 -13.40 -11.70 6.15
CA MET A 151 -13.09 -12.42 4.93
C MET A 151 -13.12 -13.93 5.22
N GLU A 152 -13.64 -14.70 4.27
CA GLU A 152 -13.61 -16.15 4.35
C GLU A 152 -12.18 -16.67 4.29
N LYS A 153 -11.89 -17.68 5.11
CA LYS A 153 -10.52 -18.22 5.26
C LYS A 153 -9.93 -18.74 3.95
N ASN A 154 -10.75 -19.41 3.13
CA ASN A 154 -10.32 -19.92 1.82
C ASN A 154 -9.93 -18.78 0.87
N ILE A 155 -10.68 -17.66 0.86
CA ILE A 155 -10.37 -16.47 0.05
C ILE A 155 -9.05 -15.87 0.53
N LEU A 156 -8.90 -15.64 1.84
CA LEU A 156 -7.67 -15.10 2.42
C LEU A 156 -6.45 -15.97 2.11
N THR A 157 -6.59 -17.30 2.25
CA THR A 157 -5.51 -18.25 1.93
C THR A 157 -5.09 -18.13 0.46
N ASN A 158 -6.05 -18.09 -0.46
CA ASN A 158 -5.77 -17.95 -1.90
C ASN A 158 -5.06 -16.62 -2.22
N ILE A 159 -5.49 -15.52 -1.60
CA ILE A 159 -4.83 -14.20 -1.76
C ILE A 159 -3.38 -14.27 -1.26
N ILE A 160 -3.15 -14.85 -0.08
CA ILE A 160 -1.80 -15.03 0.50
C ILE A 160 -0.90 -15.82 -0.46
N GLU A 161 -1.39 -16.92 -1.02
CA GLU A 161 -0.62 -17.74 -1.97
C GLU A 161 -0.28 -16.97 -3.24
N LYS A 162 -1.25 -16.28 -3.84
CA LYS A 162 -1.02 -15.42 -5.02
C LYS A 162 0.01 -14.31 -4.73
N THR A 163 -0.08 -13.69 -3.56
CA THR A 163 0.83 -12.60 -3.15
C THR A 163 2.25 -13.11 -2.96
N LYS A 164 2.44 -14.31 -2.39
CA LYS A 164 3.74 -14.99 -2.33
C LYS A 164 4.33 -15.26 -3.71
N LEU A 165 3.51 -15.69 -4.67
CA LEU A 165 3.96 -15.92 -6.04
C LEU A 165 4.42 -14.63 -6.74
N LYS A 166 3.90 -13.47 -6.33
CA LYS A 166 4.39 -12.16 -6.77
C LYS A 166 5.71 -11.73 -6.10
N GLY A 167 6.20 -12.53 -5.14
CA GLY A 167 7.51 -12.37 -4.49
C GLY A 167 7.48 -11.57 -3.19
N TYR A 168 6.33 -11.38 -2.55
CA TYR A 168 6.22 -10.77 -1.22
C TYR A 168 6.62 -11.77 -0.12
N ASP A 169 7.38 -11.31 0.87
CA ASP A 169 7.60 -12.07 2.11
C ASP A 169 6.43 -11.83 3.07
N LEU A 170 5.70 -12.90 3.37
CA LEU A 170 4.53 -12.87 4.25
C LEU A 170 4.79 -13.60 5.58
N SER A 171 6.06 -13.80 5.94
CA SER A 171 6.43 -14.50 7.19
C SER A 171 5.94 -13.78 8.45
N ASN A 172 5.84 -12.45 8.37
CA ASN A 172 5.41 -11.57 9.45
C ASN A 172 4.02 -10.96 9.22
N LEU A 173 3.18 -11.58 8.38
CA LEU A 173 1.83 -11.10 8.09
C LEU A 173 1.02 -10.85 9.36
N ILE A 174 0.49 -9.66 9.51
CA ILE A 174 -0.38 -9.25 10.61
C ILE A 174 -1.84 -9.30 10.11
N LEU A 175 -2.68 -10.03 10.83
CA LEU A 175 -4.13 -9.99 10.60
C LEU A 175 -4.71 -8.80 11.38
N MET A 176 -5.39 -7.91 10.68
CA MET A 176 -6.08 -6.77 11.30
C MET A 176 -7.33 -7.25 12.05
N PRO A 177 -7.40 -7.06 13.37
CA PRO A 177 -8.61 -7.39 14.10
C PRO A 177 -9.78 -6.53 13.66
N GLN A 178 -10.85 -7.16 13.14
CA GLN A 178 -12.09 -6.50 12.74
C GLN A 178 -13.26 -6.98 13.60
N ASP A 179 -14.26 -6.12 13.85
CA ASP A 179 -15.48 -6.44 14.59
C ASP A 179 -16.70 -5.99 13.80
N GLN A 180 -17.65 -6.91 13.58
CA GLN A 180 -18.90 -6.61 12.87
C GLN A 180 -19.74 -5.49 13.53
N ARG A 181 -19.62 -5.30 14.85
CA ARG A 181 -20.33 -4.23 15.55
C ARG A 181 -19.88 -2.86 15.08
N TYR A 182 -18.59 -2.69 14.83
CA TYR A 182 -18.04 -1.42 14.30
C TYR A 182 -18.37 -1.20 12.83
N SER A 183 -18.62 -2.24 12.05
CA SER A 183 -19.07 -2.07 10.67
C SER A 183 -20.44 -1.37 10.59
N LYS A 184 -21.32 -1.60 11.57
CA LYS A 184 -22.60 -0.87 11.68
C LYS A 184 -22.41 0.61 12.01
N CYS A 185 -21.37 0.94 12.75
CA CYS A 185 -21.02 2.33 13.02
C CYS A 185 -20.54 3.05 11.76
N LEU A 186 -19.73 2.39 10.93
CA LEU A 186 -19.25 2.96 9.68
C LEU A 186 -20.38 3.36 8.74
N THR A 187 -21.41 2.53 8.61
CA THR A 187 -22.58 2.87 7.78
C THR A 187 -23.32 4.12 8.28
N ARG A 188 -23.24 4.42 9.59
CA ARG A 188 -23.78 5.65 10.16
C ARG A 188 -22.87 6.86 9.96
N TRP A 189 -21.56 6.64 9.88
CA TRP A 189 -20.58 7.71 9.67
C TRP A 189 -20.49 8.16 8.21
N ILE A 190 -20.82 7.27 7.26
CA ILE A 190 -20.83 7.59 5.84
C ILE A 190 -22.14 8.31 5.51
N LYS A 191 -22.04 9.52 4.94
CA LYS A 191 -23.16 10.25 4.38
C LYS A 191 -23.46 9.81 2.94
N LYS A 192 -24.59 10.25 2.39
CA LYS A 192 -25.00 9.96 1.00
C LYS A 192 -23.99 10.47 -0.05
N ASP A 193 -23.24 11.50 0.28
CA ASP A 193 -22.22 12.13 -0.55
C ASP A 193 -20.82 11.50 -0.38
N ASN A 194 -20.77 10.31 0.23
CA ASN A 194 -19.53 9.59 0.50
C ASN A 194 -18.56 10.34 1.45
N GLU A 195 -19.08 11.23 2.31
CA GLU A 195 -18.30 11.85 3.37
C GLU A 195 -18.33 11.03 4.65
N ILE A 196 -17.21 10.99 5.37
CA ILE A 196 -17.11 10.32 6.67
C ILE A 196 -17.22 11.34 7.80
N ASN A 197 -18.22 11.17 8.66
CA ASN A 197 -18.37 11.92 9.90
C ASN A 197 -18.27 10.99 11.12
N ILE A 198 -17.09 10.96 11.73
CA ILE A 198 -16.79 10.11 12.90
C ILE A 198 -17.36 10.66 14.22
N ASP A 199 -17.84 11.90 14.26
CA ASP A 199 -18.40 12.53 15.47
C ASP A 199 -19.81 12.02 15.79
N ARG A 200 -20.41 11.25 14.89
CA ARG A 200 -21.69 10.60 15.17
C ARG A 200 -21.53 9.47 16.17
N PRO A 201 -22.36 9.42 17.19
CA PRO A 201 -22.31 8.32 18.16
C PRO A 201 -22.54 6.97 17.49
N CYS A 202 -21.76 6.00 17.87
CA CYS A 202 -21.90 4.60 17.54
C CYS A 202 -22.89 3.94 18.49
#